data_16b65027a26d147fee356faf15a6bd8c
#
_entry.id   16b65027a26d147fee356faf15a6bd8c
#
_cell.length_a   1.000
_cell.length_b   1.000
_cell.length_c   1.000
_cell.angle_alpha   90.00
_cell.angle_beta   90.00
_cell.angle_gamma   90.00
#
_symmetry.space_group_name_H-M   'P 1'
#
loop_
_entity.id
_entity.type
_entity.pdbx_description
1 polymer ?
#
loop_
_entity_poly.entity_id
_entity_poly.type
_entity_poly.pdbx_seq_one_letter_code
_entity_poly.pdbx_strand_id
1 'polypeptide(L)'
;EKNKTDYVRATGSNLAVSTIHTVSTAGTQTSAGYSWGNSMVSVLSKLDYNYDERYFISGSYRRDGSSAFSYTGNQWQNFYSVGLGWLMSEEAWMKDITWLDMLKLKGSWGTLGNQNLDRAYPAEPLLTNAYSAVFGTPSAIYPGYQLAYLPNPKLRWEKVEAWEAGAEANFLRNRLHFEGVYYKKKTKDLLAEVPGISGTVPGIGNLGSIENSGVELALSWRDRIGDWNYNIGMNLATIKNKVLSLVQEGYSIIAGDKQQSYTMAGYPIGYFYGYKVEGVYQTQEEIEHSPKNTLATVTPGDLKFRD
;
A
#
# COMPACT_ATOMS: atom_id res chain seq x y z
N GLU A 1 -19.76 -6.51 -10.18
CA GLU A 1 -19.35 -7.50 -9.20
C GLU A 1 -20.12 -7.29 -7.90
N LYS A 2 -20.55 -8.37 -7.26
CA LYS A 2 -21.23 -8.35 -5.97
C LYS A 2 -20.64 -9.46 -5.11
N ASN A 3 -20.07 -9.09 -3.96
CA ASN A 3 -19.50 -10.01 -3.00
C ASN A 3 -20.37 -10.05 -1.75
N LYS A 4 -20.60 -11.26 -1.21
CA LYS A 4 -21.27 -11.45 0.07
C LYS A 4 -20.45 -12.42 0.91
N THR A 5 -20.26 -12.06 2.16
CA THR A 5 -19.59 -12.89 3.15
C THR A 5 -20.52 -13.15 4.31
N ASP A 6 -20.75 -14.41 4.60
CA ASP A 6 -21.50 -14.88 5.77
C ASP A 6 -20.52 -15.60 6.68
N TYR A 7 -20.47 -15.23 7.93
CA TYR A 7 -19.66 -15.85 8.95
C TYR A 7 -20.54 -16.35 10.09
N VAL A 8 -20.35 -17.61 10.47
CA VAL A 8 -21.01 -18.22 11.62
C VAL A 8 -19.96 -18.93 12.47
N ARG A 9 -19.99 -18.68 13.76
CA ARG A 9 -19.15 -19.35 14.74
C ARG A 9 -20.04 -19.94 15.81
N ALA A 10 -19.78 -21.20 16.17
CA ALA A 10 -20.35 -21.83 17.33
C ALA A 10 -19.22 -22.33 18.25
N THR A 11 -19.34 -22.10 19.53
CA THR A 11 -18.36 -22.51 20.54
C THR A 11 -19.06 -23.25 21.67
N GLY A 12 -18.52 -24.41 22.02
CA GLY A 12 -18.97 -25.18 23.18
C GLY A 12 -17.91 -25.18 24.26
N SER A 13 -18.33 -25.01 25.52
CA SER A 13 -17.48 -25.14 26.70
C SER A 13 -18.17 -26.03 27.77
N ASN A 14 -17.44 -26.42 28.78
CA ASN A 14 -17.94 -27.32 29.82
C ASN A 14 -18.42 -28.69 29.25
N LEU A 15 -17.52 -29.36 28.50
CA LEU A 15 -17.79 -30.68 27.98
C LEU A 15 -17.88 -31.69 29.11
N ALA A 16 -18.97 -32.47 29.15
CA ALA A 16 -19.21 -33.49 30.18
C ALA A 16 -18.20 -34.64 30.08
N VAL A 17 -17.65 -34.90 28.89
CA VAL A 17 -16.68 -35.97 28.59
C VAL A 17 -15.58 -35.41 27.71
N SER A 18 -14.33 -35.61 28.12
CA SER A 18 -13.15 -35.07 27.38
C SER A 18 -12.91 -35.66 26.00
N THR A 19 -13.55 -36.77 25.65
CA THR A 19 -13.41 -37.46 24.37
C THR A 19 -14.45 -37.04 23.33
N ILE A 20 -15.48 -36.29 23.72
CA ILE A 20 -16.54 -35.82 22.82
C ILE A 20 -16.40 -34.32 22.59
N HIS A 21 -15.99 -33.92 21.40
CA HIS A 21 -15.69 -32.53 21.02
C HIS A 21 -16.74 -31.94 20.08
N THR A 22 -18.02 -32.11 20.38
CA THR A 22 -19.12 -31.53 19.60
C THR A 22 -19.79 -30.39 20.35
N VAL A 23 -20.12 -29.31 19.65
CA VAL A 23 -20.78 -28.13 20.25
C VAL A 23 -22.12 -28.53 20.90
N SER A 24 -22.86 -29.47 20.29
CA SER A 24 -24.15 -29.90 20.76
C SER A 24 -24.14 -30.63 22.12
N THR A 25 -23.00 -31.17 22.54
CA THR A 25 -22.83 -31.89 23.82
C THR A 25 -22.20 -31.00 24.91
N ALA A 26 -21.89 -29.76 24.61
CA ALA A 26 -21.32 -28.82 25.56
C ALA A 26 -22.38 -28.29 26.53
N GLY A 27 -22.01 -28.17 27.80
CA GLY A 27 -22.86 -27.60 28.85
C GLY A 27 -23.15 -26.12 28.68
N THR A 28 -22.24 -25.40 28.00
CA THR A 28 -22.44 -24.01 27.61
C THR A 28 -22.16 -23.87 26.10
N GLN A 29 -23.14 -23.34 25.40
CA GLN A 29 -23.06 -23.14 23.97
C GLN A 29 -23.22 -21.65 23.64
N THR A 30 -22.34 -21.11 22.80
CA THR A 30 -22.43 -19.74 22.30
C THR A 30 -22.35 -19.74 20.77
N SER A 31 -23.15 -18.89 20.16
CA SER A 31 -23.09 -18.67 18.72
C SER A 31 -22.92 -17.20 18.42
N ALA A 32 -22.17 -16.89 17.39
CA ALA A 32 -22.01 -15.56 16.84
C ALA A 32 -21.99 -15.64 15.32
N GLY A 33 -22.48 -14.62 14.66
CA GLY A 33 -22.44 -14.55 13.20
C GLY A 33 -22.63 -13.14 12.72
N TYR A 34 -22.12 -12.90 11.51
CA TYR A 34 -22.36 -11.66 10.78
C TYR A 34 -22.45 -11.94 9.29
N SER A 35 -23.14 -11.07 8.60
CA SER A 35 -23.22 -11.07 7.14
C SER A 35 -22.90 -9.67 6.64
N TRP A 36 -22.04 -9.57 5.66
CA TRP A 36 -21.75 -8.31 5.00
C TRP A 36 -21.50 -8.54 3.53
N GLY A 37 -21.62 -7.49 2.73
CA GLY A 37 -21.33 -7.57 1.31
C GLY A 37 -20.98 -6.21 0.75
N ASN A 38 -20.29 -6.21 -0.37
CA ASN A 38 -20.02 -5.04 -1.16
C ASN A 38 -20.36 -5.26 -2.62
N SER A 39 -20.55 -4.19 -3.34
CA SER A 39 -20.81 -4.23 -4.77
C SER A 39 -20.01 -3.15 -5.49
N MET A 40 -19.57 -3.48 -6.69
CA MET A 40 -18.85 -2.58 -7.58
C MET A 40 -19.46 -2.62 -8.98
N VAL A 41 -19.59 -1.46 -9.60
CA VAL A 41 -20.00 -1.30 -10.99
C VAL A 41 -18.94 -0.50 -11.70
N SER A 42 -18.52 -0.98 -12.88
CA SER A 42 -17.51 -0.31 -13.70
C SER A 42 -18.01 -0.16 -15.13
N VAL A 43 -17.74 1.00 -15.71
CA VAL A 43 -17.91 1.25 -17.15
C VAL A 43 -16.54 1.60 -17.70
N LEU A 44 -16.11 0.87 -18.73
CA LEU A 44 -14.82 1.02 -19.37
C LEU A 44 -14.99 1.34 -20.86
N SER A 45 -14.22 2.29 -21.35
CA SER A 45 -14.02 2.54 -22.77
C SER A 45 -12.51 2.59 -23.06
N LYS A 46 -12.09 1.95 -24.14
CA LYS A 46 -10.70 1.92 -24.57
C LYS A 46 -10.62 2.17 -26.08
N LEU A 47 -9.64 2.95 -26.48
CA LEU A 47 -9.30 3.23 -27.88
C LEU A 47 -7.80 2.98 -28.08
N ASP A 48 -7.46 2.17 -29.06
CA ASP A 48 -6.11 1.96 -29.52
C ASP A 48 -6.06 2.37 -31.00
N TYR A 49 -5.08 3.19 -31.34
CA TYR A 49 -4.84 3.66 -32.71
C TYR A 49 -3.38 3.45 -33.08
N ASN A 50 -3.18 2.88 -34.24
CA ASN A 50 -1.88 2.65 -34.84
C ASN A 50 -1.84 3.37 -36.20
N TYR A 51 -0.86 4.24 -36.39
CA TYR A 51 -0.62 4.90 -37.67
C TYR A 51 0.70 4.41 -38.27
N ASP A 52 0.60 3.81 -39.45
CA ASP A 52 1.71 3.33 -40.27
C ASP A 52 2.68 2.39 -39.50
N GLU A 53 2.14 1.61 -38.54
CA GLU A 53 2.90 0.72 -37.66
C GLU A 53 4.09 1.39 -36.93
N ARG A 54 4.12 2.71 -36.90
CA ARG A 54 5.17 3.52 -36.29
C ARG A 54 4.70 4.32 -35.10
N TYR A 55 3.51 4.88 -35.16
CA TYR A 55 2.97 5.73 -34.10
C TYR A 55 1.77 5.05 -33.46
N PHE A 56 1.87 4.85 -32.16
CA PHE A 56 0.85 4.16 -31.38
C PHE A 56 0.27 5.11 -30.34
N ILE A 57 -1.04 5.19 -30.30
CA ILE A 57 -1.77 5.99 -29.31
C ILE A 57 -2.80 5.07 -28.67
N SER A 58 -2.81 5.01 -27.34
CA SER A 58 -3.84 4.34 -26.58
C SER A 58 -4.49 5.30 -25.60
N GLY A 59 -5.79 5.18 -25.44
CA GLY A 59 -6.55 5.94 -24.46
C GLY A 59 -7.56 5.07 -23.75
N SER A 60 -7.75 5.25 -22.46
CA SER A 60 -8.84 4.61 -21.75
C SER A 60 -9.53 5.56 -20.78
N TYR A 61 -10.81 5.34 -20.63
CA TYR A 61 -11.65 5.96 -19.63
C TYR A 61 -12.37 4.87 -18.86
N ARG A 62 -12.33 4.95 -17.53
CA ARG A 62 -13.06 4.05 -16.65
C ARG A 62 -13.78 4.83 -15.57
N ARG A 63 -15.04 4.50 -15.35
CA ARG A 63 -15.84 5.03 -14.25
C ARG A 63 -16.26 3.89 -13.35
N ASP A 64 -15.84 3.97 -12.09
CA ASP A 64 -16.11 2.97 -11.08
C ASP A 64 -17.03 3.53 -9.99
N GLY A 65 -18.00 2.73 -9.58
CA GLY A 65 -18.86 3.00 -8.44
C GLY A 65 -18.77 1.86 -7.42
N SER A 66 -18.56 2.21 -6.16
CA SER A 66 -18.44 1.24 -5.06
C SER A 66 -19.42 1.53 -3.94
N SER A 67 -20.06 0.46 -3.43
CA SER A 67 -20.94 0.56 -2.28
C SER A 67 -20.19 0.91 -0.99
N ALA A 68 -18.88 0.67 -0.90
CA ALA A 68 -18.07 1.04 0.27
C ALA A 68 -18.07 2.55 0.57
N PHE A 69 -18.35 3.37 -0.45
CA PHE A 69 -18.43 4.83 -0.34
C PHE A 69 -19.87 5.38 -0.45
N SER A 70 -20.90 4.52 -0.32
CA SER A 70 -22.31 4.94 -0.49
C SER A 70 -22.74 6.04 0.48
N TYR A 71 -22.20 6.07 1.68
CA TYR A 71 -22.53 7.06 2.72
C TYR A 71 -21.67 8.33 2.69
N THR A 72 -20.77 8.45 1.71
CA THR A 72 -19.79 9.56 1.67
C THR A 72 -20.08 10.61 0.59
N GLY A 73 -20.97 10.31 -0.34
CA GLY A 73 -21.14 11.10 -1.57
C GLY A 73 -20.03 10.90 -2.62
N ASN A 74 -18.98 10.12 -2.30
CA ASN A 74 -17.84 9.86 -3.17
C ASN A 74 -17.89 8.46 -3.80
N GLN A 75 -19.09 7.93 -4.00
CA GLN A 75 -19.32 6.58 -4.50
C GLN A 75 -18.70 6.34 -5.88
N TRP A 76 -18.71 7.33 -6.75
CA TRP A 76 -18.24 7.24 -8.12
C TRP A 76 -16.92 7.97 -8.32
N GLN A 77 -15.99 7.31 -9.03
CA GLN A 77 -14.71 7.89 -9.40
C GLN A 77 -14.39 7.63 -10.87
N ASN A 78 -13.75 8.60 -11.50
CA ASN A 78 -13.31 8.50 -12.90
C ASN A 78 -11.78 8.32 -12.96
N PHE A 79 -11.36 7.45 -13.88
CA PHE A 79 -9.98 7.15 -14.15
C PHE A 79 -9.69 7.28 -15.63
N TYR A 80 -8.51 7.77 -15.95
CA TYR A 80 -8.09 8.02 -17.32
C TYR A 80 -6.70 7.46 -17.53
N SER A 81 -6.40 7.01 -18.75
CA SER A 81 -5.04 6.73 -19.15
C SER A 81 -4.80 7.13 -20.60
N VAL A 82 -3.57 7.54 -20.89
CA VAL A 82 -3.06 7.81 -22.23
C VAL A 82 -1.70 7.16 -22.33
N GLY A 83 -1.45 6.45 -23.42
CA GLY A 83 -0.17 5.86 -23.77
C GLY A 83 0.24 6.28 -25.17
N LEU A 84 1.51 6.56 -25.35
CA LEU A 84 2.14 6.90 -26.63
C LEU A 84 3.29 5.94 -26.88
N GLY A 85 3.43 5.50 -28.11
CA GLY A 85 4.54 4.68 -28.58
C GLY A 85 5.01 5.16 -29.93
N TRP A 86 6.33 5.22 -30.12
CA TRP A 86 6.96 5.55 -31.39
C TRP A 86 8.01 4.51 -31.73
N LEU A 87 7.75 3.74 -32.78
CA LEU A 87 8.71 2.78 -33.33
C LEU A 87 9.68 3.55 -34.25
N MET A 88 10.68 4.16 -33.62
CA MET A 88 11.61 5.06 -34.21
C MET A 88 12.51 4.39 -35.29
N SER A 89 12.79 3.08 -35.12
CA SER A 89 13.55 2.30 -36.08
C SER A 89 12.89 2.18 -37.45
N GLU A 90 11.58 2.41 -37.57
CA GLU A 90 10.86 2.39 -38.85
C GLU A 90 10.94 3.73 -39.61
N GLU A 91 11.55 4.74 -39.03
CA GLU A 91 11.77 6.02 -39.73
C GLU A 91 12.82 5.90 -40.82
N ALA A 92 12.60 6.59 -41.94
CA ALA A 92 13.47 6.50 -43.11
C ALA A 92 14.94 6.80 -42.79
N TRP A 93 15.21 7.75 -41.90
CA TRP A 93 16.55 8.16 -41.48
C TRP A 93 17.23 7.18 -40.49
N MET A 94 16.51 6.20 -39.96
CA MET A 94 17.05 5.16 -39.07
C MET A 94 17.39 3.85 -39.79
N LYS A 95 16.89 3.65 -41.04
CA LYS A 95 17.03 2.38 -41.78
C LYS A 95 18.47 2.02 -42.17
N ASP A 96 19.35 2.99 -42.22
CA ASP A 96 20.76 2.76 -42.53
C ASP A 96 21.59 2.27 -41.33
N ILE A 97 20.99 2.22 -40.14
CA ILE A 97 21.66 1.80 -38.91
C ILE A 97 21.56 0.29 -38.75
N THR A 98 22.54 -0.45 -39.26
CA THR A 98 22.53 -1.91 -39.40
C THR A 98 22.72 -2.69 -38.07
N TRP A 99 23.18 -2.03 -37.04
CA TRP A 99 23.39 -2.65 -35.70
C TRP A 99 22.20 -2.51 -34.77
N LEU A 100 21.23 -1.67 -35.14
CA LEU A 100 19.99 -1.41 -34.40
C LEU A 100 18.83 -2.05 -35.15
N ASP A 101 18.24 -3.11 -34.62
CA ASP A 101 17.15 -3.84 -35.27
C ASP A 101 15.78 -3.23 -34.92
N MET A 102 15.64 -2.71 -33.71
CA MET A 102 14.41 -2.07 -33.25
C MET A 102 14.75 -0.98 -32.21
N LEU A 103 14.08 0.14 -32.31
CA LEU A 103 14.05 1.17 -31.24
C LEU A 103 12.63 1.69 -31.12
N LYS A 104 12.05 1.49 -29.94
CA LYS A 104 10.72 1.99 -29.59
C LYS A 104 10.82 2.89 -28.37
N LEU A 105 10.34 4.11 -28.51
CA LEU A 105 10.12 5.02 -27.39
C LEU A 105 8.67 4.87 -26.90
N LYS A 106 8.48 4.88 -25.59
CA LYS A 106 7.17 4.76 -24.99
C LYS A 106 6.99 5.73 -23.83
N GLY A 107 5.78 6.24 -23.69
CA GLY A 107 5.42 7.10 -22.59
C GLY A 107 3.96 6.87 -22.22
N SER A 108 3.65 6.91 -20.95
CA SER A 108 2.28 6.77 -20.49
C SER A 108 2.00 7.65 -19.28
N TRP A 109 0.74 8.02 -19.17
CA TRP A 109 0.17 8.62 -17.98
C TRP A 109 -1.17 7.98 -17.70
N GLY A 110 -1.44 7.76 -16.42
CA GLY A 110 -2.73 7.21 -16.05
C GLY A 110 -3.07 7.38 -14.59
N THR A 111 -4.36 7.20 -14.30
CA THR A 111 -4.89 7.21 -12.95
C THR A 111 -5.59 5.90 -12.65
N LEU A 112 -5.42 5.41 -11.43
CA LEU A 112 -6.06 4.20 -10.90
C LEU A 112 -6.68 4.49 -9.55
N GLY A 113 -7.76 3.79 -9.20
CA GLY A 113 -8.40 3.85 -7.89
C GLY A 113 -8.15 2.61 -7.07
N ASN A 114 -8.02 2.81 -5.77
CA ASN A 114 -8.01 1.73 -4.80
C ASN A 114 -9.15 1.96 -3.80
N GLN A 115 -9.90 0.90 -3.53
CA GLN A 115 -10.98 0.84 -2.55
C GLN A 115 -10.80 -0.30 -1.55
N ASN A 116 -9.58 -0.87 -1.48
CA ASN A 116 -9.33 -1.98 -0.58
C ASN A 116 -9.39 -1.49 0.86
N LEU A 117 -10.43 -1.89 1.55
CA LEU A 117 -10.78 -1.51 2.91
C LEU A 117 -11.04 -2.77 3.71
N ASP A 118 -10.50 -2.83 4.92
CA ASP A 118 -10.73 -3.95 5.84
C ASP A 118 -12.18 -4.02 6.36
N ARG A 119 -12.99 -2.99 6.04
CA ARG A 119 -14.39 -2.86 6.43
C ARG A 119 -15.26 -2.57 5.22
N ALA A 120 -16.44 -3.19 5.17
CA ALA A 120 -17.35 -3.02 4.02
C ALA A 120 -17.88 -1.59 3.88
N TYR A 121 -18.21 -0.93 4.99
CA TYR A 121 -18.84 0.40 5.04
C TYR A 121 -18.20 1.28 6.11
N PRO A 122 -16.96 1.74 5.93
CA PRO A 122 -16.22 2.47 6.97
C PRO A 122 -16.77 3.86 7.29
N ALA A 123 -17.66 4.39 6.46
CA ALA A 123 -18.33 5.66 6.69
C ALA A 123 -19.66 5.52 7.45
N GLU A 124 -20.16 4.29 7.63
CA GLU A 124 -21.40 4.03 8.31
C GLU A 124 -21.18 3.89 9.82
N PRO A 125 -21.99 4.55 10.68
CA PRO A 125 -21.89 4.37 12.12
C PRO A 125 -22.42 2.99 12.54
N LEU A 126 -21.51 2.09 12.95
CA LEU A 126 -21.85 0.77 13.46
C LEU A 126 -21.78 0.77 14.97
N LEU A 127 -22.80 0.22 15.62
CA LEU A 127 -22.84 0.06 17.08
C LEU A 127 -22.41 -1.36 17.46
N THR A 128 -21.69 -1.45 18.58
CA THR A 128 -21.33 -2.72 19.23
C THR A 128 -21.82 -2.71 20.69
N ASN A 129 -22.21 -3.87 21.18
CA ASN A 129 -22.65 -4.11 22.56
C ASN A 129 -21.53 -4.69 23.46
N ALA A 130 -20.27 -4.37 23.16
CA ALA A 130 -19.11 -4.91 23.88
C ALA A 130 -18.98 -4.43 25.34
N TYR A 131 -19.79 -3.48 25.76
CA TYR A 131 -19.73 -2.85 27.07
C TYR A 131 -21.03 -3.00 27.83
N SER A 132 -20.92 -3.07 29.18
CA SER A 132 -22.04 -3.13 30.09
C SER A 132 -21.89 -2.06 31.15
N ALA A 133 -22.98 -1.47 31.55
CA ALA A 133 -23.05 -0.50 32.63
C ALA A 133 -23.91 -1.05 33.81
N VAL A 134 -23.58 -0.67 35.02
CA VAL A 134 -24.30 -1.06 36.21
C VAL A 134 -25.18 0.11 36.68
N PHE A 135 -26.46 -0.12 36.76
CA PHE A 135 -27.44 0.89 37.22
C PHE A 135 -28.37 0.34 38.29
N GLY A 136 -28.91 1.23 39.11
CA GLY A 136 -29.99 0.96 40.06
C GLY A 136 -29.56 0.48 41.45
N THR A 137 -30.56 0.39 42.32
CA THR A 137 -30.44 -0.16 43.69
C THR A 137 -31.62 -1.12 43.90
N PRO A 138 -31.41 -2.45 43.93
CA PRO A 138 -30.13 -3.17 43.78
C PRO A 138 -29.49 -3.01 42.40
N SER A 139 -28.15 -3.10 42.34
CA SER A 139 -27.37 -2.93 41.10
C SER A 139 -27.70 -4.02 40.09
N ALA A 140 -28.01 -3.62 38.87
CA ALA A 140 -28.24 -4.52 37.73
C ALA A 140 -27.32 -4.16 36.56
N ILE A 141 -26.87 -5.17 35.79
CA ILE A 141 -26.01 -5.02 34.63
C ILE A 141 -26.90 -4.83 33.41
N TYR A 142 -26.69 -3.74 32.69
CA TYR A 142 -27.38 -3.44 31.44
C TYR A 142 -26.39 -3.43 30.29
N PRO A 143 -26.73 -4.03 29.13
CA PRO A 143 -25.91 -3.96 27.95
C PRO A 143 -25.84 -2.50 27.45
N GLY A 144 -24.63 -2.02 27.25
CA GLY A 144 -24.36 -0.71 26.66
C GLY A 144 -23.94 -0.83 25.20
N TYR A 145 -24.23 0.18 24.41
CA TYR A 145 -23.83 0.27 23.02
C TYR A 145 -22.88 1.45 22.83
N GLN A 146 -21.86 1.25 22.02
CA GLN A 146 -20.97 2.30 21.58
C GLN A 146 -20.66 2.16 20.10
N LEU A 147 -20.05 3.17 19.50
CA LEU A 147 -19.53 3.09 18.14
C LEU A 147 -18.45 1.99 18.07
N ALA A 148 -18.61 1.07 17.13
CA ALA A 148 -17.63 0.02 16.87
C ALA A 148 -16.30 0.59 16.35
N TYR A 149 -16.38 1.75 15.68
CA TYR A 149 -15.26 2.56 15.18
C TYR A 149 -15.75 3.97 14.89
N LEU A 150 -14.80 4.90 14.69
CA LEU A 150 -15.12 6.27 14.30
C LEU A 150 -15.49 6.31 12.80
N PRO A 151 -16.75 6.59 12.41
CA PRO A 151 -17.15 6.65 11.01
C PRO A 151 -16.59 7.90 10.33
N ASN A 152 -16.23 7.77 9.04
CA ASN A 152 -15.72 8.90 8.26
C ASN A 152 -16.62 9.20 7.05
N PRO A 153 -17.57 10.14 7.16
CA PRO A 153 -18.47 10.49 6.07
C PRO A 153 -17.78 11.24 4.91
N LYS A 154 -16.53 11.66 5.09
CA LYS A 154 -15.72 12.35 4.06
C LYS A 154 -14.76 11.42 3.34
N LEU A 155 -14.86 10.11 3.57
CA LEU A 155 -13.97 9.13 2.96
C LEU A 155 -14.06 9.18 1.44
N ARG A 156 -12.89 9.08 0.78
CA ARG A 156 -12.74 9.10 -0.67
C ARG A 156 -11.92 7.92 -1.14
N TRP A 157 -12.03 7.64 -2.44
CA TRP A 157 -11.14 6.71 -3.11
C TRP A 157 -9.68 7.13 -2.96
N GLU A 158 -8.83 6.18 -2.66
CA GLU A 158 -7.40 6.35 -2.86
C GLU A 158 -7.13 6.41 -4.36
N LYS A 159 -6.37 7.41 -4.80
CA LYS A 159 -6.07 7.64 -6.21
C LYS A 159 -4.57 7.55 -6.45
N VAL A 160 -4.21 6.71 -7.39
CA VAL A 160 -2.85 6.59 -7.88
C VAL A 160 -2.76 7.30 -9.22
N GLU A 161 -1.79 8.18 -9.37
CA GLU A 161 -1.41 8.85 -10.62
C GLU A 161 0.01 8.41 -10.98
N ALA A 162 0.18 7.83 -12.16
CA ALA A 162 1.45 7.29 -12.62
C ALA A 162 1.87 7.92 -13.94
N TRP A 163 3.16 8.21 -14.06
CA TRP A 163 3.87 8.63 -15.27
C TRP A 163 4.99 7.65 -15.55
N GLU A 164 5.10 7.25 -16.79
CA GLU A 164 6.17 6.38 -17.26
C GLU A 164 6.72 6.89 -18.57
N ALA A 165 8.04 6.82 -18.71
CA ALA A 165 8.74 7.09 -19.95
C ALA A 165 9.86 6.07 -20.12
N GLY A 166 9.98 5.46 -21.28
CA GLY A 166 10.95 4.40 -21.50
C GLY A 166 11.33 4.21 -22.96
N ALA A 167 12.34 3.38 -23.12
CA ALA A 167 12.82 2.93 -24.41
C ALA A 167 13.00 1.42 -24.39
N GLU A 168 12.70 0.80 -25.51
CA GLU A 168 12.94 -0.61 -25.79
C GLU A 168 13.75 -0.70 -27.06
N ALA A 169 14.83 -1.47 -27.08
CA ALA A 169 15.71 -1.58 -28.21
C ALA A 169 16.25 -3.00 -28.40
N ASN A 170 16.35 -3.42 -29.65
CA ASN A 170 17.00 -4.65 -30.06
C ASN A 170 18.21 -4.32 -30.91
N PHE A 171 19.29 -5.03 -30.66
CA PHE A 171 20.56 -4.82 -31.34
C PHE A 171 21.15 -6.13 -31.85
N LEU A 172 22.06 -6.01 -32.82
CA LEU A 172 22.93 -7.10 -33.29
C LEU A 172 22.13 -8.32 -33.78
N ARG A 173 21.16 -8.11 -34.66
CA ARG A 173 20.24 -9.14 -35.18
C ARG A 173 19.41 -9.78 -34.07
N ASN A 174 18.82 -8.93 -33.20
CA ASN A 174 18.00 -9.32 -32.05
C ASN A 174 18.72 -10.21 -31.02
N ARG A 175 20.07 -10.16 -30.97
CA ARG A 175 20.82 -10.87 -29.93
C ARG A 175 20.81 -10.15 -28.60
N LEU A 176 20.93 -8.83 -28.61
CA LEU A 176 20.85 -8.00 -27.42
C LEU A 176 19.52 -7.26 -27.37
N HIS A 177 18.76 -7.49 -26.31
CA HIS A 177 17.55 -6.76 -26.00
C HIS A 177 17.78 -5.89 -24.76
N PHE A 178 17.36 -4.63 -24.85
CA PHE A 178 17.40 -3.65 -23.79
C PHE A 178 16.01 -3.05 -23.59
N GLU A 179 15.59 -2.94 -22.34
CA GLU A 179 14.44 -2.16 -21.92
C GLU A 179 14.82 -1.28 -20.74
N GLY A 180 14.51 0.02 -20.82
CA GLY A 180 14.70 0.97 -19.74
C GLY A 180 13.45 1.81 -19.54
N VAL A 181 12.97 1.91 -18.30
CA VAL A 181 11.77 2.68 -17.93
C VAL A 181 12.08 3.52 -16.70
N TYR A 182 11.78 4.81 -16.78
CA TYR A 182 11.66 5.69 -15.62
C TYR A 182 10.18 5.80 -15.26
N TYR A 183 9.85 5.64 -14.00
CA TYR A 183 8.50 5.81 -13.52
C TYR A 183 8.41 6.79 -12.33
N LYS A 184 7.26 7.44 -12.23
CA LYS A 184 6.89 8.27 -11.11
C LYS A 184 5.43 8.02 -10.77
N LYS A 185 5.16 7.52 -9.58
CA LYS A 185 3.85 7.12 -9.09
C LYS A 185 3.51 7.90 -7.82
N LYS A 186 2.41 8.64 -7.85
CA LYS A 186 1.91 9.40 -6.71
C LYS A 186 0.58 8.82 -6.25
N THR A 187 0.54 8.31 -5.02
CA THR A 187 -0.68 7.89 -4.34
C THR A 187 -1.22 9.07 -3.54
N LYS A 188 -2.45 9.47 -3.81
CA LYS A 188 -3.18 10.55 -3.11
C LYS A 188 -4.32 9.94 -2.32
N ASP A 189 -4.73 10.61 -1.24
CA ASP A 189 -5.84 10.17 -0.40
C ASP A 189 -5.64 8.72 0.11
N LEU A 190 -4.42 8.39 0.52
CA LEU A 190 -4.03 7.06 1.00
C LEU A 190 -5.00 6.58 2.09
N LEU A 191 -5.61 5.42 1.87
CA LEU A 191 -6.55 4.81 2.80
C LEU A 191 -5.80 4.05 3.90
N ALA A 192 -5.95 4.48 5.14
CA ALA A 192 -5.39 3.79 6.29
C ALA A 192 -6.17 4.10 7.58
N GLU A 193 -5.89 3.35 8.63
CA GLU A 193 -6.46 3.63 9.95
C GLU A 193 -5.96 4.97 10.49
N VAL A 194 -6.90 5.81 10.91
CA VAL A 194 -6.62 7.06 11.61
C VAL A 194 -6.66 6.78 13.11
N PRO A 195 -5.60 7.13 13.87
CA PRO A 195 -5.63 6.98 15.31
C PRO A 195 -6.89 7.57 15.92
N GLY A 196 -7.56 6.77 16.76
CA GLY A 196 -8.78 7.18 17.42
C GLY A 196 -8.52 8.27 18.45
N ILE A 197 -9.52 9.08 18.72
CA ILE A 197 -9.56 9.93 19.94
C ILE A 197 -9.66 8.99 21.13
N SER A 198 -9.05 9.36 22.25
CA SER A 198 -8.98 8.55 23.47
C SER A 198 -10.28 7.79 23.76
N GLY A 199 -10.20 6.46 23.84
CA GLY A 199 -11.33 5.57 24.11
C GLY A 199 -12.17 5.15 22.90
N THR A 200 -11.84 5.60 21.67
CA THR A 200 -12.53 5.16 20.46
C THR A 200 -11.65 4.21 19.64
N VAL A 201 -12.30 3.24 18.98
CA VAL A 201 -11.63 2.39 17.99
C VAL A 201 -11.28 3.24 16.75
N PRO A 202 -10.07 3.10 16.21
CA PRO A 202 -9.65 3.82 15.01
C PRO A 202 -10.62 3.63 13.85
N GLY A 203 -10.88 4.71 13.11
CA GLY A 203 -11.62 4.70 11.85
C GLY A 203 -10.68 4.61 10.65
N ILE A 204 -11.24 4.50 9.45
CA ILE A 204 -10.48 4.61 8.21
C ILE A 204 -10.56 6.04 7.69
N GLY A 205 -9.45 6.59 7.24
CA GLY A 205 -9.38 7.93 6.68
C GLY A 205 -8.44 8.01 5.48
N ASN A 206 -8.46 9.16 4.82
CA ASN A 206 -7.52 9.51 3.77
C ASN A 206 -6.34 10.23 4.41
N LEU A 207 -5.23 9.51 4.65
CA LEU A 207 -4.12 9.98 5.51
C LEU A 207 -3.15 10.95 4.84
N GLY A 208 -3.13 11.02 3.52
CA GLY A 208 -2.18 11.89 2.85
C GLY A 208 -1.73 11.37 1.49
N SER A 209 -0.50 11.68 1.11
CA SER A 209 0.03 11.28 -0.19
C SER A 209 1.49 10.82 -0.13
N ILE A 210 1.81 9.85 -0.99
CA ILE A 210 3.12 9.22 -1.10
C ILE A 210 3.54 9.25 -2.55
N GLU A 211 4.84 9.45 -2.80
CA GLU A 211 5.45 9.38 -4.11
C GLU A 211 6.49 8.26 -4.15
N ASN A 212 6.42 7.45 -5.18
CA ASN A 212 7.43 6.48 -5.53
C ASN A 212 7.96 6.81 -6.92
N SER A 213 9.27 6.81 -7.10
CA SER A 213 9.91 6.98 -8.39
C SER A 213 11.13 6.07 -8.51
N GLY A 214 11.47 5.68 -9.72
CA GLY A 214 12.61 4.81 -9.93
C GLY A 214 12.90 4.57 -11.39
N VAL A 215 13.93 3.79 -11.62
CA VAL A 215 14.36 3.31 -12.92
C VAL A 215 14.33 1.80 -12.90
N GLU A 216 13.78 1.21 -13.93
CA GLU A 216 13.80 -0.23 -14.19
C GLU A 216 14.57 -0.48 -15.48
N LEU A 217 15.54 -1.37 -15.44
CA LEU A 217 16.36 -1.76 -16.58
C LEU A 217 16.28 -3.27 -16.74
N ALA A 218 16.07 -3.73 -17.96
CA ALA A 218 16.18 -5.11 -18.35
C ALA A 218 17.15 -5.22 -19.52
N LEU A 219 18.07 -6.18 -19.43
CA LEU A 219 19.03 -6.50 -20.46
C LEU A 219 19.03 -8.01 -20.67
N SER A 220 18.92 -8.44 -21.92
CA SER A 220 19.06 -9.87 -22.23
C SER A 220 19.88 -10.08 -23.47
N TRP A 221 20.75 -11.10 -23.40
CA TRP A 221 21.57 -11.55 -24.51
C TRP A 221 21.14 -12.95 -24.91
N ARG A 222 20.87 -13.15 -26.18
CA ARG A 222 20.50 -14.44 -26.78
C ARG A 222 21.44 -14.75 -27.92
N ASP A 223 22.05 -15.93 -27.89
CA ASP A 223 22.93 -16.35 -28.98
C ASP A 223 22.97 -17.88 -29.08
N ARG A 224 23.68 -18.37 -30.13
CA ARG A 224 23.91 -19.79 -30.40
C ARG A 224 25.39 -20.04 -30.69
N ILE A 225 25.95 -21.05 -30.03
CA ILE A 225 27.30 -21.54 -30.26
C ILE A 225 27.20 -23.03 -30.62
N GLY A 226 27.44 -23.37 -31.89
CA GLY A 226 27.20 -24.73 -32.39
C GLY A 226 25.75 -25.14 -32.22
N ASP A 227 25.50 -26.22 -31.46
CA ASP A 227 24.16 -26.72 -31.15
C ASP A 227 23.56 -26.13 -29.85
N TRP A 228 24.31 -25.31 -29.14
CA TRP A 228 23.89 -24.72 -27.88
C TRP A 228 23.21 -23.38 -28.11
N ASN A 229 21.92 -23.26 -27.70
CA ASN A 229 21.23 -21.99 -27.61
C ASN A 229 21.25 -21.51 -26.16
N TYR A 230 21.62 -20.27 -25.90
CA TYR A 230 21.64 -19.70 -24.57
C TYR A 230 21.01 -18.31 -24.54
N ASN A 231 20.44 -17.98 -23.38
CA ASN A 231 19.89 -16.68 -23.08
C ASN A 231 20.32 -16.28 -21.66
N ILE A 232 20.92 -15.11 -21.55
CA ILE A 232 21.38 -14.54 -20.28
C ILE A 232 20.63 -13.23 -20.09
N GLY A 233 19.94 -13.07 -18.96
CA GLY A 233 19.17 -11.86 -18.62
C GLY A 233 19.62 -11.27 -17.29
N MET A 234 19.54 -9.94 -17.20
CA MET A 234 19.75 -9.17 -15.99
C MET A 234 18.66 -8.10 -15.87
N ASN A 235 18.11 -7.97 -14.67
CA ASN A 235 17.17 -6.92 -14.33
C ASN A 235 17.74 -6.09 -13.16
N LEU A 236 17.57 -4.78 -13.25
CA LEU A 236 17.90 -3.82 -12.19
C LEU A 236 16.70 -2.91 -11.97
N ALA A 237 16.28 -2.77 -10.72
CA ALA A 237 15.24 -1.81 -10.34
C ALA A 237 15.74 -0.95 -9.19
N THR A 238 15.49 0.35 -9.29
CA THR A 238 15.70 1.30 -8.20
C THR A 238 14.36 1.84 -7.75
N ILE A 239 14.24 2.14 -6.46
CA ILE A 239 13.03 2.75 -5.90
C ILE A 239 13.42 3.85 -4.92
N LYS A 240 12.77 5.00 -5.06
CA LYS A 240 12.83 6.10 -4.11
C LYS A 240 11.41 6.38 -3.64
N ASN A 241 11.17 6.17 -2.34
CA ASN A 241 9.90 6.44 -1.69
C ASN A 241 9.97 7.75 -0.91
N LYS A 242 8.90 8.53 -0.94
CA LYS A 242 8.78 9.78 -0.18
C LYS A 242 7.33 10.03 0.22
N VAL A 243 7.09 10.27 1.49
CA VAL A 243 5.82 10.81 2.00
C VAL A 243 5.75 12.29 1.65
N LEU A 244 4.75 12.71 0.90
CA LEU A 244 4.56 14.11 0.49
C LEU A 244 3.77 14.91 1.52
N SER A 245 2.72 14.30 2.06
CA SER A 245 1.87 14.91 3.08
C SER A 245 1.21 13.83 3.94
N LEU A 246 0.88 14.18 5.17
CA LEU A 246 -0.01 13.43 6.07
C LEU A 246 -1.22 14.30 6.44
N VAL A 247 -2.10 13.80 7.32
CA VAL A 247 -3.38 14.43 7.70
C VAL A 247 -3.22 15.90 8.09
N GLN A 248 -2.14 16.22 8.79
CA GLN A 248 -1.77 17.58 9.17
C GLN A 248 -0.25 17.76 9.18
N GLU A 249 0.19 19.01 9.10
CA GLU A 249 1.61 19.34 9.18
C GLU A 249 2.18 18.94 10.54
N GLY A 250 3.40 18.38 10.54
CA GLY A 250 4.06 17.89 11.75
C GLY A 250 3.54 16.53 12.27
N TYR A 251 2.50 15.97 11.65
CA TYR A 251 1.99 14.64 12.05
C TYR A 251 2.98 13.54 11.64
N SER A 252 3.18 12.58 12.55
CA SER A 252 3.97 11.38 12.29
C SER A 252 3.22 10.14 12.74
N ILE A 253 3.41 9.06 12.00
CA ILE A 253 2.93 7.72 12.37
C ILE A 253 4.12 6.96 12.92
N ILE A 254 3.98 6.49 14.14
CA ILE A 254 5.00 5.73 14.85
C ILE A 254 4.52 4.29 14.95
N ALA A 255 5.36 3.34 14.60
CA ALA A 255 5.05 1.92 14.59
C ALA A 255 6.24 1.06 15.05
N GLY A 256 5.99 -0.23 15.28
CA GLY A 256 6.93 -1.20 15.80
C GLY A 256 6.90 -1.31 17.31
N ASP A 257 7.28 -2.46 17.85
CA ASP A 257 7.19 -2.80 19.29
C ASP A 257 8.01 -1.84 20.16
N LYS A 258 9.06 -1.24 19.63
CA LYS A 258 9.93 -0.26 20.30
C LYS A 258 9.84 1.12 19.67
N GLN A 259 8.77 1.39 18.90
CA GLN A 259 8.56 2.68 18.24
C GLN A 259 9.71 3.10 17.30
N GLN A 260 10.38 2.14 16.69
CA GLN A 260 11.55 2.35 15.85
C GLN A 260 11.24 2.70 14.39
N SER A 261 9.99 2.60 13.97
CA SER A 261 9.55 2.91 12.60
C SER A 261 8.73 4.18 12.58
N TYR A 262 9.18 5.13 11.77
CA TYR A 262 8.55 6.45 11.63
C TYR A 262 8.09 6.68 10.21
N THR A 263 6.95 7.34 10.07
CA THR A 263 6.43 7.84 8.80
C THR A 263 6.06 9.30 8.96
N MET A 264 6.76 10.19 8.28
CA MET A 264 6.48 11.62 8.28
C MET A 264 6.75 12.27 6.93
N ALA A 265 6.14 13.42 6.69
CA ALA A 265 6.33 14.15 5.44
C ALA A 265 7.81 14.51 5.20
N GLY A 266 8.25 14.34 3.96
CA GLY A 266 9.63 14.57 3.53
C GLY A 266 10.55 13.35 3.55
N TYR A 267 10.18 12.29 4.26
CA TYR A 267 10.98 11.07 4.44
C TYR A 267 10.32 9.85 3.76
N PRO A 268 11.04 8.73 3.62
CA PRO A 268 10.44 7.46 3.21
C PRO A 268 9.40 6.97 4.23
N ILE A 269 8.42 6.18 3.76
CA ILE A 269 7.47 5.52 4.65
C ILE A 269 8.18 4.48 5.52
N GLY A 270 7.91 4.48 6.82
CA GLY A 270 8.43 3.48 7.75
C GLY A 270 9.95 3.50 7.93
N TYR A 271 10.60 4.66 7.75
CA TYR A 271 12.05 4.73 7.97
C TYR A 271 12.41 4.48 9.44
N PHE A 272 13.61 3.92 9.65
CA PHE A 272 14.10 3.70 11.00
C PHE A 272 14.50 5.01 11.67
N TYR A 273 14.03 5.19 12.89
CA TYR A 273 14.35 6.33 13.71
C TYR A 273 14.87 5.85 15.07
N GLY A 274 15.99 6.37 15.49
CA GLY A 274 16.61 5.99 16.75
C GLY A 274 17.92 6.74 16.98
N TYR A 275 18.53 6.47 18.10
CA TYR A 275 19.82 7.05 18.44
C TYR A 275 20.96 6.46 17.59
N LYS A 276 21.82 7.31 17.08
CA LYS A 276 23.01 6.87 16.36
C LYS A 276 24.08 6.45 17.35
N VAL A 277 24.49 5.20 17.28
CA VAL A 277 25.57 4.68 18.12
C VAL A 277 26.91 5.12 17.55
N GLU A 278 27.77 5.70 18.38
CA GLU A 278 29.16 6.07 18.06
C GLU A 278 30.19 5.06 18.58
N GLY A 279 29.84 4.31 19.59
CA GLY A 279 30.74 3.32 20.20
C GLY A 279 30.17 2.75 21.49
N VAL A 280 31.08 2.22 22.30
CA VAL A 280 30.80 1.67 23.63
C VAL A 280 31.73 2.39 24.61
N TYR A 281 31.20 2.87 25.72
CA TYR A 281 32.01 3.46 26.79
C TYR A 281 32.99 2.45 27.34
N GLN A 282 34.27 2.78 27.32
CA GLN A 282 35.32 1.89 27.79
C GLN A 282 35.63 2.11 29.28
N THR A 283 35.56 3.32 29.77
CA THR A 283 35.92 3.69 31.13
C THR A 283 34.92 4.62 31.78
N GLN A 284 34.94 4.69 33.10
CA GLN A 284 34.11 5.63 33.85
C GLN A 284 34.51 7.09 33.57
N GLU A 285 35.82 7.34 33.38
CA GLU A 285 36.34 8.68 33.04
C GLU A 285 35.81 9.18 31.69
N GLU A 286 35.66 8.27 30.68
CA GLU A 286 35.03 8.61 29.39
C GLU A 286 33.58 9.03 29.57
N ILE A 287 32.83 8.39 30.47
CA ILE A 287 31.43 8.71 30.76
C ILE A 287 31.33 10.11 31.40
N GLU A 288 32.22 10.42 32.35
CA GLU A 288 32.24 11.70 33.06
C GLU A 288 32.58 12.89 32.15
N HIS A 289 33.37 12.64 31.10
CA HIS A 289 33.73 13.66 30.09
C HIS A 289 32.78 13.68 28.88
N SER A 290 31.76 12.83 28.85
CA SER A 290 30.74 12.80 27.81
C SER A 290 29.49 13.56 28.19
N PRO A 291 28.65 14.01 27.23
CA PRO A 291 27.33 14.58 27.54
C PRO A 291 26.52 13.69 28.47
N LYS A 292 25.88 14.28 29.45
CA LYS A 292 25.16 13.53 30.48
C LYS A 292 23.93 12.85 29.89
N ASN A 293 23.86 11.53 29.97
CA ASN A 293 22.65 10.79 29.63
C ASN A 293 21.57 11.09 30.70
N THR A 294 20.45 11.67 30.27
CA THR A 294 19.32 12.01 31.14
C THR A 294 18.28 10.90 31.22
N LEU A 295 18.38 9.86 30.40
CA LEU A 295 17.39 8.78 30.28
C LEU A 295 17.74 7.55 31.13
N ALA A 296 19.03 7.30 31.35
CA ALA A 296 19.50 6.14 32.10
C ALA A 296 20.86 6.41 32.76
N THR A 297 21.14 5.65 33.83
CA THR A 297 22.49 5.58 34.41
C THR A 297 23.36 4.76 33.45
N VAL A 298 24.50 5.32 33.05
CA VAL A 298 25.44 4.71 32.11
C VAL A 298 26.64 4.14 32.87
N THR A 299 27.10 2.97 32.46
CA THR A 299 28.27 2.26 32.99
C THR A 299 29.22 1.87 31.87
N PRO A 300 30.51 1.62 32.15
CA PRO A 300 31.41 1.04 31.16
C PRO A 300 30.83 -0.22 30.55
N GLY A 301 30.84 -0.32 29.22
CA GLY A 301 30.18 -1.40 28.46
C GLY A 301 28.85 -1.00 27.79
N ASP A 302 28.25 0.13 28.19
CA ASP A 302 27.05 0.66 27.59
C ASP A 302 27.31 1.39 26.27
N LEU A 303 26.25 1.49 25.43
CA LEU A 303 26.33 2.16 24.15
C LEU A 303 26.48 3.69 24.32
N LYS A 304 27.40 4.26 23.56
CA LYS A 304 27.60 5.70 23.43
C LYS A 304 26.80 6.21 22.24
N PHE A 305 25.88 7.08 22.48
CA PHE A 305 25.04 7.68 21.45
C PHE A 305 25.56 9.07 21.07
N ARG A 306 25.31 9.43 19.85
CA ARG A 306 25.58 10.76 19.32
C ARG A 306 24.54 11.74 19.82
N ASP A 307 24.97 12.94 20.26
CA ASP A 307 24.12 14.10 20.53
C ASP A 307 23.57 14.72 19.25
#